data_b75d1cf97cfd99c705e1313c99d9742f
#
_entry.id   b75d1cf97cfd99c705e1313c99d9742f
#
_cell.length_a   1.000
_cell.length_b   1.000
_cell.length_c   1.000
_cell.angle_alpha   90.00
_cell.angle_beta   90.00
_cell.angle_gamma   90.00
#
_symmetry.space_group_name_H-M   'P 1'
#
loop_
_entity.id
_entity.type
_entity.pdbx_description
1 polymer ?
#
loop_
_entity_poly.entity_id
_entity_poly.type
_entity_poly.pdbx_seq_one_letter_code
_entity_poly.pdbx_strand_id
1 'polypeptide(L)'
;MNREELRAKYGQPRERFAWRKTDRLSALICTFFGSGMLPKMPGTYGSLAAAIVAYPLALFSANFWPLRYELWKNGRLESLDAYGFFLFAAVAVFFIAIPFVKKAMRDAKIEDPGWIVIDEVCGVWMSLAFVSSETILDHPWLLAVAFLVFRFFDILKPLGIHRLERLPGAWGVMADDLLGGVYSGLVLLAVTAIAM
;
A
#
# COMPACT_ATOMS: atom_id res chain seq x y z
N MET A 1 17.34 15.00 23.65
CA MET A 1 17.68 14.64 22.26
C MET A 1 18.18 15.89 21.58
N ASN A 2 19.46 15.93 21.20
CA ASN A 2 20.14 17.09 20.59
C ASN A 2 19.64 17.32 19.15
N ARG A 3 19.73 18.56 18.62
CA ARG A 3 19.36 18.88 17.23
C ARG A 3 20.10 18.03 16.19
N GLU A 4 21.30 17.54 16.52
CA GLU A 4 22.06 16.63 15.66
C GLU A 4 21.53 15.20 15.71
N GLU A 5 21.09 14.72 16.85
CA GLU A 5 20.41 13.42 16.98
C GLU A 5 19.03 13.40 16.31
N LEU A 6 18.31 14.54 16.35
CA LEU A 6 17.06 14.75 15.61
C LEU A 6 17.31 14.81 14.09
N ARG A 7 18.40 15.45 13.65
CA ARG A 7 18.81 15.46 12.25
C ARG A 7 19.33 14.10 11.77
N ALA A 8 20.04 13.35 12.63
CA ALA A 8 20.47 11.99 12.31
C ALA A 8 19.30 11.00 12.23
N LYS A 9 18.27 11.19 13.06
CA LYS A 9 17.09 10.32 13.13
C LYS A 9 15.96 10.69 12.15
N TYR A 10 15.83 12.00 11.80
CA TYR A 10 14.72 12.52 10.99
C TYR A 10 15.16 13.49 9.89
N GLY A 11 16.45 13.71 9.69
CA GLY A 11 16.91 14.85 8.94
C GLY A 11 18.09 14.68 8.02
N GLN A 12 18.22 13.58 7.32
CA GLN A 12 18.80 13.74 5.99
C GLN A 12 17.89 14.73 5.24
N PRO A 13 18.43 15.81 4.60
CA PRO A 13 17.59 16.66 3.76
C PRO A 13 16.90 15.71 2.78
N ARG A 14 15.57 15.59 2.87
CA ARG A 14 14.81 14.84 1.87
C ARG A 14 15.20 15.47 0.56
N GLU A 15 16.12 14.85 -0.18
CA GLU A 15 16.47 15.29 -1.51
C GLU A 15 15.19 15.13 -2.35
N ARG A 16 14.39 16.21 -2.41
CA ARG A 16 13.07 16.27 -3.04
C ARG A 16 13.05 15.69 -4.45
N PHE A 17 14.22 15.61 -5.07
CA PHE A 17 14.39 15.17 -6.45
C PHE A 17 15.28 13.93 -6.57
N ALA A 18 15.52 13.19 -5.48
CA ALA A 18 16.37 12.01 -5.51
C ALA A 18 15.83 10.89 -6.44
N TRP A 19 14.53 10.89 -6.74
CA TRP A 19 13.93 10.03 -7.76
C TRP A 19 14.54 10.23 -9.16
N ARG A 20 15.14 11.39 -9.46
CA ARG A 20 15.85 11.66 -10.71
C ARG A 20 17.19 10.93 -10.83
N LYS A 21 17.70 10.37 -9.73
CA LYS A 21 18.96 9.62 -9.70
C LYS A 21 18.79 8.17 -10.18
N THR A 22 17.58 7.64 -10.11
CA THR A 22 17.25 6.29 -10.59
C THR A 22 16.71 6.34 -12.03
N ASP A 23 16.60 5.17 -12.68
CA ASP A 23 16.02 5.08 -14.02
C ASP A 23 14.52 5.38 -14.03
N ARG A 24 14.00 5.72 -15.21
CA ARG A 24 12.61 6.15 -15.38
C ARG A 24 11.59 5.08 -14.96
N LEU A 25 11.88 3.79 -15.21
CA LEU A 25 10.96 2.71 -14.87
C LEU A 25 10.89 2.52 -13.35
N SER A 26 12.04 2.47 -12.67
CA SER A 26 12.09 2.41 -11.21
C SER A 26 11.44 3.63 -10.57
N ALA A 27 11.67 4.84 -11.10
CA ALA A 27 11.01 6.05 -10.61
C ALA A 27 9.49 5.96 -10.79
N LEU A 28 8.99 5.53 -11.94
CA LEU A 28 7.56 5.42 -12.24
C LEU A 28 6.87 4.43 -11.30
N ILE A 29 7.47 3.25 -11.09
CA ILE A 29 6.93 2.21 -10.21
C ILE A 29 6.98 2.67 -8.75
N CYS A 30 8.14 3.09 -8.26
CA CYS A 30 8.32 3.46 -6.85
C CYS A 30 7.49 4.69 -6.45
N THR A 31 7.24 5.63 -7.37
CA THR A 31 6.40 6.81 -7.11
C THR A 31 4.92 6.58 -7.41
N PHE A 32 4.54 5.37 -7.74
CA PHE A 32 3.19 5.02 -8.19
C PHE A 32 2.64 6.08 -9.17
N PHE A 33 3.20 6.03 -10.38
CA PHE A 33 2.87 6.94 -11.50
C PHE A 33 3.04 8.44 -11.18
N GLY A 34 3.97 8.78 -10.28
CA GLY A 34 4.32 10.16 -9.96
C GLY A 34 3.61 10.74 -8.72
N SER A 35 2.70 10.00 -8.07
CA SER A 35 2.06 10.47 -6.82
C SER A 35 3.08 10.75 -5.72
N GLY A 36 4.14 9.93 -5.61
CA GLY A 36 5.26 10.13 -4.68
C GLY A 36 6.17 11.31 -5.02
N MET A 37 6.03 11.94 -6.20
CA MET A 37 6.78 13.15 -6.56
C MET A 37 6.15 14.43 -5.99
N LEU A 38 4.92 14.35 -5.45
CA LEU A 38 4.21 15.49 -4.89
C LEU A 38 4.89 15.98 -3.61
N PRO A 39 4.95 17.31 -3.40
CA PRO A 39 5.66 17.90 -2.28
C PRO A 39 4.92 17.71 -0.95
N LYS A 40 5.67 17.84 0.16
CA LYS A 40 5.21 17.85 1.57
C LYS A 40 4.84 16.48 2.14
N MET A 41 3.92 15.72 1.53
CA MET A 41 3.35 14.49 2.09
C MET A 41 3.22 13.39 1.02
N PRO A 42 4.34 12.92 0.40
CA PRO A 42 4.27 11.97 -0.71
C PRO A 42 3.54 10.67 -0.34
N GLY A 43 3.77 10.10 0.85
CA GLY A 43 3.06 8.91 1.30
C GLY A 43 1.54 9.09 1.40
N THR A 44 1.07 10.27 1.84
CA THR A 44 -0.37 10.57 1.83
C THR A 44 -0.93 10.61 0.41
N TYR A 45 -0.19 11.18 -0.54
CA TYR A 45 -0.60 11.18 -1.94
C TYR A 45 -0.54 9.79 -2.57
N GLY A 46 0.47 8.98 -2.20
CA GLY A 46 0.58 7.58 -2.61
C GLY A 46 -0.61 6.74 -2.14
N SER A 47 -0.92 6.81 -0.85
CA SER A 47 -2.05 6.11 -0.24
C SER A 47 -3.40 6.56 -0.82
N LEU A 48 -3.57 7.88 -1.06
CA LEU A 48 -4.78 8.41 -1.69
C LEU A 48 -4.92 7.95 -3.14
N ALA A 49 -3.83 7.99 -3.91
CA ALA A 49 -3.81 7.48 -5.27
C ALA A 49 -4.15 5.97 -5.32
N ALA A 50 -3.61 5.19 -4.38
CA ALA A 50 -3.93 3.77 -4.24
C ALA A 50 -5.42 3.53 -3.97
N ALA A 51 -6.03 4.31 -3.08
CA ALA A 51 -7.46 4.24 -2.77
C ALA A 51 -8.32 4.62 -4.00
N ILE A 52 -7.95 5.68 -4.73
CA ILE A 52 -8.66 6.08 -5.96
C ILE A 52 -8.58 5.00 -7.04
N VAL A 53 -7.38 4.45 -7.27
CA VAL A 53 -7.17 3.39 -8.27
C VAL A 53 -7.85 2.07 -7.85
N ALA A 54 -8.08 1.85 -6.57
CA ALA A 54 -8.79 0.66 -6.10
C ALA A 54 -10.23 0.58 -6.61
N TYR A 55 -10.92 1.70 -6.87
CA TYR A 55 -12.29 1.67 -7.40
C TYR A 55 -12.39 1.03 -8.80
N PRO A 56 -11.66 1.49 -9.83
CA PRO A 56 -11.66 0.80 -11.12
C PRO A 56 -11.10 -0.62 -11.05
N LEU A 57 -10.19 -0.92 -10.12
CA LEU A 57 -9.73 -2.29 -9.89
C LEU A 57 -10.82 -3.17 -9.29
N ALA A 58 -11.67 -2.65 -8.39
CA ALA A 58 -12.84 -3.36 -7.88
C ALA A 58 -13.86 -3.63 -9.01
N LEU A 59 -14.08 -2.66 -9.91
CA LEU A 59 -14.92 -2.86 -11.11
C LEU A 59 -14.34 -3.96 -12.01
N PHE A 60 -13.05 -3.96 -12.25
CA PHE A 60 -12.38 -5.00 -13.02
C PHE A 60 -12.53 -6.37 -12.34
N SER A 61 -12.26 -6.44 -11.04
CA SER A 61 -12.40 -7.68 -10.26
C SER A 61 -13.82 -8.23 -10.31
N ALA A 62 -14.82 -7.38 -10.08
CA ALA A 62 -16.22 -7.79 -10.08
C ALA A 62 -16.70 -8.33 -11.44
N ASN A 63 -16.15 -7.84 -12.56
CA ASN A 63 -16.62 -8.20 -13.89
C ASN A 63 -15.74 -9.22 -14.62
N PHE A 64 -14.44 -9.23 -14.37
CA PHE A 64 -13.46 -9.93 -15.22
C PHE A 64 -12.56 -10.92 -14.47
N TRP A 65 -12.63 -11.04 -13.14
CA TRP A 65 -11.76 -11.97 -12.42
C TRP A 65 -12.10 -13.42 -12.80
N PRO A 66 -11.18 -14.16 -13.46
CA PRO A 66 -11.53 -15.43 -14.12
C PRO A 66 -11.91 -16.57 -13.18
N LEU A 67 -11.47 -16.53 -11.92
CA LEU A 67 -11.82 -17.54 -10.92
C LEU A 67 -13.29 -17.50 -10.48
N ARG A 68 -13.97 -16.35 -10.68
CA ARG A 68 -15.37 -16.17 -10.30
C ARG A 68 -16.32 -17.11 -11.07
N TYR A 69 -16.06 -17.33 -12.36
CA TYR A 69 -16.98 -18.05 -13.22
C TYR A 69 -17.00 -19.56 -12.98
N GLU A 70 -15.85 -20.19 -12.74
CA GLU A 70 -15.74 -21.65 -12.58
C GLU A 70 -16.21 -22.10 -11.20
N LEU A 71 -16.01 -21.29 -10.16
CA LEU A 71 -16.33 -21.62 -8.78
C LEU A 71 -17.79 -21.32 -8.42
N TRP A 72 -18.40 -20.32 -9.06
CA TRP A 72 -19.83 -19.99 -8.94
C TRP A 72 -20.73 -21.16 -9.39
N LYS A 73 -20.29 -21.92 -10.39
CA LYS A 73 -21.03 -23.08 -10.92
C LYS A 73 -21.21 -24.22 -9.92
N ASN A 74 -20.42 -24.28 -8.88
CA ASN A 74 -20.43 -25.32 -7.85
C ASN A 74 -20.93 -24.89 -6.46
N GLY A 75 -21.42 -23.65 -6.30
CA GLY A 75 -22.17 -23.18 -5.11
C GLY A 75 -21.43 -23.15 -3.77
N ARG A 76 -20.11 -23.31 -3.76
CA ARG A 76 -19.35 -23.49 -2.50
C ARG A 76 -18.30 -22.43 -2.18
N LEU A 77 -18.02 -21.46 -3.07
CA LEU A 77 -16.88 -20.55 -2.89
C LEU A 77 -17.20 -19.07 -3.22
N GLU A 78 -18.48 -18.68 -3.21
CA GLU A 78 -18.90 -17.28 -3.49
C GLU A 78 -18.21 -16.23 -2.63
N SER A 79 -17.77 -16.60 -1.42
CA SER A 79 -17.16 -15.66 -0.49
C SER A 79 -15.65 -15.43 -0.68
N LEU A 80 -14.89 -16.44 -1.15
CA LEU A 80 -13.42 -16.32 -1.23
C LEU A 80 -12.95 -15.55 -2.47
N ASP A 81 -13.67 -15.64 -3.58
CA ASP A 81 -13.30 -14.98 -4.84
C ASP A 81 -13.45 -13.45 -4.76
N ALA A 82 -14.46 -12.99 -4.04
CA ALA A 82 -14.73 -11.58 -3.86
C ALA A 82 -13.61 -10.86 -3.07
N TYR A 83 -12.91 -11.58 -2.18
CA TYR A 83 -11.84 -11.04 -1.34
C TYR A 83 -10.43 -11.26 -1.93
N GLY A 84 -10.26 -12.26 -2.79
CA GLY A 84 -8.94 -12.71 -3.27
C GLY A 84 -8.22 -11.71 -4.16
N PHE A 85 -8.93 -10.84 -4.90
CA PHE A 85 -8.32 -9.95 -5.88
C PHE A 85 -7.35 -8.93 -5.25
N PHE A 86 -7.77 -8.21 -4.23
CA PHE A 86 -6.92 -7.21 -3.59
C PHE A 86 -5.77 -7.84 -2.80
N LEU A 87 -5.97 -9.03 -2.22
CA LEU A 87 -4.88 -9.81 -1.63
C LEU A 87 -3.84 -10.16 -2.68
N PHE A 88 -4.28 -10.72 -3.81
CA PHE A 88 -3.38 -11.04 -4.93
C PHE A 88 -2.66 -9.80 -5.46
N ALA A 89 -3.38 -8.69 -5.67
CA ALA A 89 -2.81 -7.45 -6.17
C ALA A 89 -1.76 -6.87 -5.20
N ALA A 90 -2.05 -6.82 -3.89
CA ALA A 90 -1.12 -6.35 -2.88
C ALA A 90 0.15 -7.21 -2.83
N VAL A 91 0.00 -8.54 -2.79
CA VAL A 91 1.13 -9.48 -2.77
C VAL A 91 1.93 -9.42 -4.07
N ALA A 92 1.28 -9.33 -5.23
CA ALA A 92 1.94 -9.20 -6.52
C ALA A 92 2.76 -7.90 -6.59
N VAL A 93 2.17 -6.76 -6.22
CA VAL A 93 2.88 -5.47 -6.18
C VAL A 93 4.03 -5.52 -5.20
N PHE A 94 3.86 -6.12 -4.01
CA PHE A 94 4.92 -6.29 -3.03
C PHE A 94 6.15 -6.96 -3.64
N PHE A 95 6.01 -8.14 -4.25
CA PHE A 95 7.15 -8.86 -4.82
C PHE A 95 7.70 -8.19 -6.08
N ILE A 96 6.86 -7.66 -6.94
CA ILE A 96 7.28 -6.97 -8.17
C ILE A 96 8.04 -5.68 -7.83
N ALA A 97 7.62 -4.93 -6.81
CA ALA A 97 8.25 -3.66 -6.45
C ALA A 97 9.62 -3.82 -5.78
N ILE A 98 9.89 -4.89 -5.03
CA ILE A 98 11.15 -5.08 -4.29
C ILE A 98 12.42 -4.80 -5.12
N PRO A 99 12.61 -5.35 -6.33
CA PRO A 99 13.80 -5.08 -7.12
C PRO A 99 13.93 -3.60 -7.52
N PHE A 100 12.83 -2.92 -7.80
CA PHE A 100 12.81 -1.51 -8.17
C PHE A 100 13.07 -0.60 -6.96
N VAL A 101 12.47 -0.89 -5.81
CA VAL A 101 12.71 -0.21 -4.55
C VAL A 101 14.19 -0.36 -4.15
N LYS A 102 14.73 -1.58 -4.16
CA LYS A 102 16.15 -1.84 -3.89
C LYS A 102 17.07 -1.04 -4.79
N LYS A 103 16.76 -0.96 -6.09
CA LYS A 103 17.51 -0.18 -7.05
C LYS A 103 17.41 1.31 -6.75
N ALA A 104 16.19 1.82 -6.52
CA ALA A 104 15.92 3.21 -6.23
C ALA A 104 16.64 3.70 -4.96
N MET A 105 16.63 2.91 -3.88
CA MET A 105 17.37 3.18 -2.63
C MET A 105 18.88 3.27 -2.88
N ARG A 106 19.44 2.30 -3.63
CA ARG A 106 20.86 2.28 -3.97
C ARG A 106 21.27 3.48 -4.80
N ASP A 107 20.51 3.83 -5.84
CA ASP A 107 20.80 4.93 -6.76
C ASP A 107 20.66 6.29 -6.04
N ALA A 108 19.68 6.43 -5.16
CA ALA A 108 19.48 7.60 -4.31
C ALA A 108 20.51 7.70 -3.17
N LYS A 109 21.10 6.58 -2.74
CA LYS A 109 21.95 6.45 -1.54
C LYS A 109 21.21 6.86 -0.26
N ILE A 110 19.93 6.53 -0.16
CA ILE A 110 19.02 6.81 0.96
C ILE A 110 18.37 5.49 1.34
N GLU A 111 18.36 5.17 2.64
CA GLU A 111 17.79 3.92 3.15
C GLU A 111 16.26 3.88 3.07
N ASP A 112 15.61 5.04 3.25
CA ASP A 112 14.17 5.19 3.12
C ASP A 112 13.87 6.52 2.40
N PRO A 113 13.84 6.52 1.07
CA PRO A 113 13.53 7.73 0.30
C PRO A 113 12.03 8.00 0.35
N GLY A 114 11.61 9.05 1.05
CA GLY A 114 10.20 9.39 1.23
C GLY A 114 9.39 9.73 -0.05
N TRP A 115 9.94 9.52 -1.24
CA TRP A 115 9.23 9.58 -2.52
C TRP A 115 8.87 8.19 -3.06
N ILE A 116 9.38 7.14 -2.44
CA ILE A 116 8.89 5.78 -2.65
C ILE A 116 7.55 5.73 -1.93
N VAL A 117 6.51 5.33 -2.63
CA VAL A 117 5.13 5.26 -2.13
C VAL A 117 4.41 3.98 -2.62
N ILE A 118 5.15 3.09 -3.25
CA ILE A 118 4.61 1.80 -3.71
C ILE A 118 4.32 0.84 -2.55
N ASP A 119 5.00 1.01 -1.42
CA ASP A 119 4.76 0.38 -0.14
C ASP A 119 3.39 0.76 0.42
N GLU A 120 3.05 2.04 0.44
CA GLU A 120 1.72 2.50 0.84
C GLU A 120 0.61 1.96 -0.08
N VAL A 121 0.92 1.78 -1.37
CA VAL A 121 -0.04 1.14 -2.30
C VAL A 121 -0.30 -0.31 -1.90
N CYS A 122 0.76 -1.06 -1.58
CA CYS A 122 0.62 -2.42 -1.07
C CYS A 122 -0.22 -2.45 0.21
N GLY A 123 0.02 -1.54 1.15
CA GLY A 123 -0.69 -1.45 2.42
C GLY A 123 -2.17 -1.13 2.24
N VAL A 124 -2.52 -0.13 1.44
CA VAL A 124 -3.93 0.21 1.14
C VAL A 124 -4.64 -0.94 0.45
N TRP A 125 -4.03 -1.60 -0.55
CA TRP A 125 -4.66 -2.72 -1.22
C TRP A 125 -4.75 -3.96 -0.33
N MET A 126 -3.78 -4.18 0.57
CA MET A 126 -3.86 -5.22 1.60
C MET A 126 -5.03 -4.96 2.56
N SER A 127 -5.29 -3.71 2.93
CA SER A 127 -6.44 -3.39 3.78
C SER A 127 -7.78 -3.70 3.09
N LEU A 128 -7.86 -3.48 1.78
CA LEU A 128 -9.05 -3.80 0.97
C LEU A 128 -9.22 -5.30 0.71
N ALA A 129 -8.20 -6.12 0.95
CA ALA A 129 -8.29 -7.58 0.83
C ALA A 129 -9.29 -8.22 1.82
N PHE A 130 -9.70 -7.48 2.85
CA PHE A 130 -10.69 -7.91 3.85
C PHE A 130 -12.13 -7.54 3.50
N VAL A 131 -12.34 -6.87 2.36
CA VAL A 131 -13.65 -6.44 1.88
C VAL A 131 -13.85 -6.93 0.45
N SER A 132 -15.06 -7.41 0.13
CA SER A 132 -15.34 -7.88 -1.23
C SER A 132 -15.37 -6.72 -2.23
N SER A 133 -15.02 -7.00 -3.49
CA SER A 133 -15.08 -5.99 -4.55
C SER A 133 -16.49 -5.44 -4.77
N GLU A 134 -17.52 -6.29 -4.64
CA GLU A 134 -18.91 -5.85 -4.69
C GLU A 134 -19.24 -4.88 -3.56
N THR A 135 -18.86 -5.22 -2.32
CA THR A 135 -19.08 -4.35 -1.17
C THR A 135 -18.40 -2.99 -1.34
N ILE A 136 -17.20 -2.96 -1.93
CA ILE A 136 -16.51 -1.69 -2.24
C ILE A 136 -17.29 -0.88 -3.28
N LEU A 137 -17.88 -1.52 -4.28
CA LEU A 137 -18.66 -0.85 -5.33
C LEU A 137 -19.99 -0.31 -4.81
N ASP A 138 -20.68 -1.08 -3.96
CA ASP A 138 -21.93 -0.68 -3.34
C ASP A 138 -21.73 0.42 -2.27
N HIS A 139 -20.55 0.43 -1.63
CA HIS A 139 -20.20 1.34 -0.55
C HIS A 139 -18.84 2.02 -0.77
N PRO A 140 -18.69 2.93 -1.78
CA PRO A 140 -17.40 3.54 -2.15
C PRO A 140 -16.73 4.33 -1.02
N TRP A 141 -17.46 4.75 0.01
CA TRP A 141 -16.91 5.41 1.19
C TRP A 141 -15.92 4.54 1.96
N LEU A 142 -15.97 3.20 1.78
CA LEU A 142 -15.00 2.27 2.36
C LEU A 142 -13.57 2.53 1.88
N LEU A 143 -13.39 3.07 0.67
CA LEU A 143 -12.06 3.48 0.17
C LEU A 143 -11.47 4.63 0.99
N ALA A 144 -12.32 5.58 1.41
CA ALA A 144 -11.88 6.66 2.29
C ALA A 144 -11.55 6.14 3.70
N VAL A 145 -12.32 5.19 4.21
CA VAL A 145 -12.03 4.54 5.50
C VAL A 145 -10.73 3.75 5.41
N ALA A 146 -10.53 2.95 4.35
CA ALA A 146 -9.29 2.21 4.12
C ALA A 146 -8.08 3.14 4.11
N PHE A 147 -8.15 4.24 3.36
CA PHE A 147 -7.10 5.26 3.33
C PHE A 147 -6.81 5.83 4.73
N LEU A 148 -7.83 6.27 5.46
CA LEU A 148 -7.65 6.91 6.78
C LEU A 148 -7.11 5.94 7.82
N VAL A 149 -7.65 4.73 7.87
CA VAL A 149 -7.22 3.71 8.83
C VAL A 149 -5.82 3.22 8.52
N PHE A 150 -5.49 3.01 7.23
CA PHE A 150 -4.13 2.66 6.82
C PHE A 150 -3.15 3.76 7.23
N ARG A 151 -3.44 5.05 6.95
CA ARG A 151 -2.57 6.16 7.34
C ARG A 151 -2.40 6.27 8.87
N PHE A 152 -3.41 5.93 9.64
CA PHE A 152 -3.29 5.85 11.09
C PHE A 152 -2.26 4.81 11.52
N PHE A 153 -2.33 3.57 11.00
CA PHE A 153 -1.38 2.51 11.35
C PHE A 153 0.03 2.78 10.81
N ASP A 154 0.16 3.32 9.61
CA ASP A 154 1.43 3.67 9.00
C ASP A 154 2.17 4.79 9.78
N ILE A 155 1.46 5.80 10.25
CA ILE A 155 2.08 6.91 11.00
C ILE A 155 2.43 6.49 12.43
N LEU A 156 1.54 5.77 13.11
CA LEU A 156 1.73 5.39 14.52
C LEU A 156 2.56 4.12 14.71
N LYS A 157 2.57 3.24 13.69
CA LYS A 157 3.32 1.97 13.68
C LYS A 157 3.19 1.14 14.97
N PRO A 158 1.96 0.92 15.47
CA PRO A 158 1.73 0.17 16.71
C PRO A 158 2.00 -1.33 16.52
N LEU A 159 1.93 -2.10 17.61
CA LEU A 159 1.81 -3.57 17.61
C LEU A 159 2.92 -4.31 16.82
N GLY A 160 4.13 -3.76 16.82
CA GLY A 160 5.29 -4.46 16.23
C GLY A 160 5.56 -4.12 14.76
N ILE A 161 4.78 -3.27 14.09
CA ILE A 161 5.08 -2.75 12.75
C ILE A 161 6.51 -2.19 12.74
N HIS A 162 6.88 -1.41 13.74
CA HIS A 162 8.23 -0.86 13.93
C HIS A 162 9.38 -1.90 13.94
N ARG A 163 9.07 -3.17 14.19
CA ARG A 163 10.08 -4.25 14.12
C ARG A 163 10.39 -4.65 12.68
N LEU A 164 9.43 -4.52 11.77
CA LEU A 164 9.61 -4.86 10.35
C LEU A 164 10.49 -3.84 9.62
N GLU A 165 10.49 -2.58 10.04
CA GLU A 165 11.43 -1.56 9.54
C GLU A 165 12.91 -1.97 9.72
N ARG A 166 13.20 -2.89 10.66
CA ARG A 166 14.57 -3.40 10.89
C ARG A 166 15.01 -4.44 9.88
N LEU A 167 14.11 -4.92 9.03
CA LEU A 167 14.47 -5.80 7.93
C LEU A 167 15.36 -5.06 6.93
N PRO A 168 16.34 -5.73 6.31
CA PRO A 168 17.34 -5.07 5.48
C PRO A 168 16.74 -4.50 4.19
N GLY A 169 16.99 -3.21 3.95
CA GLY A 169 16.72 -2.51 2.68
C GLY A 169 15.23 -2.53 2.29
N ALA A 170 14.94 -2.83 1.03
CA ALA A 170 13.59 -2.79 0.47
C ALA A 170 12.57 -3.69 1.19
N TRP A 171 13.01 -4.75 1.86
CA TRP A 171 12.11 -5.63 2.62
C TRP A 171 11.50 -4.91 3.82
N GLY A 172 12.31 -4.10 4.54
CA GLY A 172 11.82 -3.31 5.67
C GLY A 172 10.80 -2.29 5.25
N VAL A 173 11.13 -1.50 4.21
CA VAL A 173 10.25 -0.46 3.65
C VAL A 173 8.91 -1.01 3.16
N MET A 174 8.90 -2.21 2.56
CA MET A 174 7.68 -2.78 2.01
C MET A 174 6.86 -3.58 3.04
N ALA A 175 7.52 -4.23 4.02
CA ALA A 175 6.85 -5.17 4.92
C ALA A 175 6.10 -4.49 6.06
N ASP A 176 6.57 -3.34 6.54
CA ASP A 176 5.91 -2.59 7.60
C ASP A 176 4.55 -2.05 7.13
N ASP A 177 4.47 -1.52 5.91
CA ASP A 177 3.22 -1.06 5.32
C ASP A 177 2.26 -2.22 5.00
N LEU A 178 2.80 -3.35 4.55
CA LEU A 178 1.98 -4.54 4.33
C LEU A 178 1.31 -5.02 5.64
N LEU A 179 2.04 -5.02 6.77
CA LEU A 179 1.48 -5.35 8.08
C LEU A 179 0.50 -4.27 8.56
N GLY A 180 0.80 -2.99 8.34
CA GLY A 180 -0.12 -1.87 8.57
C GLY A 180 -1.43 -2.06 7.81
N GLY A 181 -1.34 -2.54 6.56
CA GLY A 181 -2.47 -2.92 5.73
C GLY A 181 -3.31 -4.05 6.31
N VAL A 182 -2.66 -5.10 6.88
CA VAL A 182 -3.39 -6.19 7.56
C VAL A 182 -4.19 -5.66 8.76
N TYR A 183 -3.58 -4.84 9.62
CA TYR A 183 -4.30 -4.25 10.76
C TYR A 183 -5.45 -3.34 10.32
N SER A 184 -5.22 -2.56 9.27
CA SER A 184 -6.26 -1.71 8.68
C SER A 184 -7.40 -2.55 8.10
N GLY A 185 -7.09 -3.66 7.47
CA GLY A 185 -8.07 -4.59 6.92
C GLY A 185 -8.95 -5.23 7.99
N LEU A 186 -8.37 -5.60 9.14
CA LEU A 186 -9.15 -6.10 10.28
C LEU A 186 -10.14 -5.06 10.81
N VAL A 187 -9.74 -3.78 10.84
CA VAL A 187 -10.64 -2.69 11.20
C VAL A 187 -11.75 -2.52 10.14
N LEU A 188 -11.40 -2.58 8.85
CA LEU A 188 -12.39 -2.52 7.77
C LEU A 188 -13.40 -3.66 7.86
N LEU A 189 -12.95 -4.88 8.13
CA LEU A 189 -13.82 -6.03 8.35
C LEU A 189 -14.81 -5.80 9.50
N ALA A 190 -14.32 -5.24 10.62
CA ALA A 190 -15.20 -4.90 11.74
C ALA A 190 -16.20 -3.79 11.37
N VAL A 191 -15.76 -2.76 10.64
CA VAL A 191 -16.64 -1.67 10.17
C VAL A 191 -17.74 -2.21 9.26
N THR A 192 -17.40 -3.07 8.29
CA THR A 192 -18.39 -3.67 7.38
C THR A 192 -19.38 -4.54 8.14
N ALA A 193 -18.93 -5.36 9.09
CA ALA A 193 -19.79 -6.23 9.90
C ALA A 193 -20.76 -5.46 10.81
N ILE A 194 -20.46 -4.21 11.19
CA ILE A 194 -21.33 -3.38 12.04
C ILE A 194 -22.27 -2.50 11.20
N ALA A 195 -21.79 -2.03 10.03
CA ALA A 195 -22.51 -1.05 9.22
C ALA A 195 -23.43 -1.66 8.15
N MET A 196 -23.30 -2.96 7.90
CA MET A 196 -24.04 -3.72 6.88
C MET A 196 -24.75 -4.94 7.48
#